data_a8dd1c96dfd9e877f62149333cae8c61
#
_entry.id   a8dd1c96dfd9e877f62149333cae8c61
#
_cell.length_a   1.000
_cell.length_b   1.000
_cell.length_c   1.000
_cell.angle_alpha   90.00
_cell.angle_beta   90.00
_cell.angle_gamma   90.00
#
_symmetry.space_group_name_H-M   'P 1'
#
loop_
_entity.id
_entity.type
_entity.pdbx_description
1 polymer ?
#
loop_
_entity_poly.entity_id
_entity_poly.type
_entity_poly.pdbx_seq_one_letter_code
_entity_poly.pdbx_strand_id
1 'polypeptide(L)'
;MQPVDMVQEFLEFVRLPVHSKDERKIADVVKAKLEEIGFEVSEDDTAQTVGGNTGNLIARMRGESGIPTVLFSAHMDRVKNPGKITPVIDEENGLIKSDGTTILAADDVSGLCSILNGVRRLKSSGKPHGDIEVVFSVCEEMAVIGAKELNFSELKAKFGYVLDCPGRIGRIVKQAPTKCKITVKVKGIKAHAGNEPEKGLNAIKVAAFALASMPEGRISANVTSNFGMIQGGSGTNVVCDEVVITGEARGTDDEELEVYLNEVRRIFEETSKRFNTTIDVCIKTLYHTFNVSEDSETVEIVKSALKKQDIEGFCQKGGGGSDGNHYNRHGIPTVVLGLGYSKNHTNAEQILIEDLKKAGK
;
A
#
# COMPACT_ATOMS: atom_id res chain seq x y z
N MET A 1 3.40 28.12 17.92
CA MET A 1 4.27 27.59 16.85
C MET A 1 4.25 28.55 15.68
N GLN A 2 5.41 28.78 15.01
CA GLN A 2 5.42 29.53 13.75
C GLN A 2 4.68 28.72 12.66
N PRO A 3 3.99 29.42 11.71
CA PRO A 3 3.37 28.74 10.59
C PRO A 3 4.45 28.00 9.77
N VAL A 4 4.31 26.70 9.59
CA VAL A 4 5.18 25.91 8.72
C VAL A 4 4.65 25.99 7.30
N ASP A 5 5.51 26.28 6.34
CA ASP A 5 5.12 26.18 4.91
C ASP A 5 5.09 24.71 4.51
N MET A 6 3.89 24.20 4.35
CA MET A 6 3.65 22.80 4.01
C MET A 6 4.29 22.38 2.66
N VAL A 7 4.42 23.32 1.71
CA VAL A 7 5.08 23.07 0.44
C VAL A 7 6.59 22.88 0.65
N GLN A 8 7.21 23.74 1.46
CA GLN A 8 8.64 23.58 1.78
C GLN A 8 8.91 22.29 2.56
N GLU A 9 8.07 21.97 3.54
CA GLU A 9 8.18 20.69 4.29
C GLU A 9 8.05 19.47 3.36
N PHE A 10 7.10 19.50 2.43
CA PHE A 10 6.97 18.46 1.41
C PHE A 10 8.23 18.35 0.54
N LEU A 11 8.77 19.47 0.05
CA LEU A 11 9.99 19.50 -0.76
C LEU A 11 11.22 18.99 0.00
N GLU A 12 11.30 19.24 1.32
CA GLU A 12 12.34 18.68 2.18
C GLU A 12 12.22 17.16 2.27
N PHE A 13 11.02 16.64 2.53
CA PHE A 13 10.80 15.22 2.73
C PHE A 13 11.05 14.41 1.46
N VAL A 14 10.55 14.84 0.30
CA VAL A 14 10.78 14.11 -0.96
C VAL A 14 12.26 14.02 -1.34
N ARG A 15 13.10 14.97 -0.90
CA ARG A 15 14.55 14.93 -1.15
C ARG A 15 15.31 13.94 -0.27
N LEU A 16 14.70 13.44 0.81
CA LEU A 16 15.34 12.43 1.65
C LEU A 16 15.52 11.14 0.85
N PRO A 17 16.69 10.51 0.88
CA PRO A 17 16.89 9.20 0.24
C PRO A 17 16.25 8.12 1.10
N VAL A 18 15.09 7.66 0.70
CA VAL A 18 14.23 6.70 1.40
C VAL A 18 13.68 5.70 0.40
N HIS A 19 13.52 4.47 0.82
CA HIS A 19 12.74 3.41 0.15
C HIS A 19 12.33 2.35 1.18
N SER A 20 11.45 1.42 0.81
CA SER A 20 11.05 0.33 1.71
C SER A 20 12.27 -0.38 2.30
N LYS A 21 12.29 -0.56 3.62
CA LYS A 21 13.38 -1.06 4.49
C LYS A 21 14.53 -0.09 4.79
N ASP A 22 14.52 1.11 4.22
CA ASP A 22 15.50 2.16 4.48
C ASP A 22 14.80 3.49 4.75
N GLU A 23 13.94 3.51 5.78
CA GLU A 23 13.09 4.64 6.18
C GLU A 23 13.67 5.46 7.32
N ARG A 24 14.81 5.06 7.93
CA ARG A 24 15.38 5.70 9.12
C ARG A 24 15.46 7.23 9.02
N LYS A 25 15.87 7.75 7.87
CA LYS A 25 16.06 9.21 7.71
C LYS A 25 14.76 10.01 7.81
N ILE A 26 13.69 9.49 7.20
CA ILE A 26 12.38 10.16 7.31
C ILE A 26 11.78 9.90 8.69
N ALA A 27 11.95 8.70 9.24
CA ALA A 27 11.46 8.36 10.58
C ALA A 27 12.01 9.31 11.65
N ASP A 28 13.33 9.56 11.66
CA ASP A 28 13.95 10.48 12.62
C ASP A 28 13.39 11.90 12.48
N VAL A 29 13.17 12.36 11.24
CA VAL A 29 12.64 13.71 10.98
C VAL A 29 11.18 13.83 11.43
N VAL A 30 10.30 12.89 11.05
CA VAL A 30 8.87 12.98 11.41
C VAL A 30 8.65 12.72 12.90
N LYS A 31 9.49 11.87 13.53
CA LYS A 31 9.50 11.66 14.97
C LYS A 31 9.79 12.99 15.71
N ALA A 32 10.88 13.64 15.37
CA ALA A 32 11.24 14.93 16.00
C ALA A 32 10.13 15.96 15.83
N LYS A 33 9.49 16.05 14.65
CA LYS A 33 8.38 16.96 14.41
C LYS A 33 7.12 16.62 15.24
N LEU A 34 6.79 15.36 15.41
CA LEU A 34 5.68 14.92 16.29
C LEU A 34 5.96 15.25 17.75
N GLU A 35 7.19 15.01 18.22
CA GLU A 35 7.62 15.37 19.59
C GLU A 35 7.57 16.88 19.82
N GLU A 36 8.01 17.71 18.86
CA GLU A 36 7.89 19.19 18.91
C GLU A 36 6.42 19.63 19.01
N ILE A 37 5.50 18.96 18.31
CA ILE A 37 4.07 19.20 18.42
C ILE A 37 3.54 18.81 19.81
N GLY A 38 4.19 17.86 20.50
CA GLY A 38 3.84 17.40 21.84
C GLY A 38 3.24 16.03 21.88
N PHE A 39 3.51 15.20 20.89
CA PHE A 39 3.20 13.77 20.96
C PHE A 39 4.26 13.02 21.77
N GLU A 40 3.82 11.98 22.46
CA GLU A 40 4.69 10.90 22.93
C GLU A 40 4.87 9.94 21.75
N VAL A 41 6.14 9.74 21.31
CA VAL A 41 6.44 8.91 20.12
C VAL A 41 7.25 7.69 20.53
N SER A 42 6.77 6.52 20.18
CA SER A 42 7.48 5.25 20.28
C SER A 42 7.74 4.66 18.90
N GLU A 43 8.75 3.80 18.81
CA GLU A 43 9.06 3.01 17.62
C GLU A 43 8.92 1.55 18.01
N ASP A 44 8.26 0.75 17.16
CA ASP A 44 8.07 -0.67 17.40
C ASP A 44 9.23 -1.53 16.82
N ASP A 45 9.15 -2.83 17.05
CA ASP A 45 10.19 -3.79 16.62
C ASP A 45 10.00 -4.31 15.19
N THR A 46 9.14 -3.70 14.38
CA THR A 46 8.82 -4.14 13.01
C THR A 46 10.08 -4.25 12.13
N ALA A 47 11.09 -3.39 12.37
CA ALA A 47 12.38 -3.45 11.68
C ALA A 47 13.00 -4.85 11.70
N GLN A 48 12.90 -5.58 12.83
CA GLN A 48 13.47 -6.92 12.98
C GLN A 48 12.74 -7.95 12.11
N THR A 49 11.41 -7.83 12.00
CA THR A 49 10.57 -8.75 11.23
C THR A 49 10.71 -8.53 9.72
N VAL A 50 10.72 -7.26 9.29
CA VAL A 50 10.76 -6.93 7.85
C VAL A 50 12.20 -6.88 7.31
N GLY A 51 13.20 -6.84 8.18
CA GLY A 51 14.61 -6.67 7.82
C GLY A 51 14.88 -5.25 7.31
N GLY A 52 14.30 -4.25 7.99
CA GLY A 52 14.47 -2.82 7.76
C GLY A 52 15.42 -2.17 8.75
N ASN A 53 15.59 -0.84 8.66
CA ASN A 53 16.43 -0.05 9.56
C ASN A 53 15.65 0.79 10.57
N THR A 54 14.31 0.78 10.50
CA THR A 54 13.40 1.39 11.47
C THR A 54 12.08 0.61 11.55
N GLY A 55 11.38 0.71 12.69
CA GLY A 55 10.03 0.21 12.91
C GLY A 55 8.96 1.25 12.56
N ASN A 56 7.70 0.88 12.78
CA ASN A 56 6.59 1.83 12.72
C ASN A 56 6.74 2.86 13.85
N LEU A 57 6.40 4.11 13.58
CA LEU A 57 6.28 5.13 14.61
C LEU A 57 4.85 5.21 15.10
N ILE A 58 4.64 5.06 16.40
CA ILE A 58 3.35 5.19 17.07
C ILE A 58 3.41 6.42 17.97
N ALA A 59 2.61 7.44 17.67
CA ALA A 59 2.59 8.69 18.38
C ALA A 59 1.22 8.93 19.02
N ARG A 60 1.21 9.46 20.25
CA ARG A 60 -0.01 9.71 21.02
C ARG A 60 -0.02 11.10 21.61
N MET A 61 -1.12 11.81 21.43
CA MET A 61 -1.38 13.10 22.07
C MET A 61 -2.66 13.00 22.86
N ARG A 62 -2.58 13.35 24.16
CA ARG A 62 -3.73 13.33 25.06
C ARG A 62 -4.69 14.47 24.75
N GLY A 63 -5.97 14.16 24.82
CA GLY A 63 -7.08 15.08 24.67
C GLY A 63 -8.00 15.08 25.91
N GLU A 64 -9.21 15.54 25.73
CA GLU A 64 -10.24 15.59 26.77
C GLU A 64 -10.94 14.24 26.92
N SER A 65 -11.20 13.82 28.17
CA SER A 65 -11.95 12.60 28.44
C SER A 65 -13.39 12.71 27.92
N GLY A 66 -13.89 11.60 27.37
CA GLY A 66 -15.26 11.53 26.85
C GLY A 66 -15.38 11.89 25.36
N ILE A 67 -14.32 12.41 24.72
CA ILE A 67 -14.24 12.55 23.26
C ILE A 67 -13.53 11.32 22.69
N PRO A 68 -14.06 10.67 21.64
CA PRO A 68 -13.45 9.47 21.06
C PRO A 68 -12.01 9.69 20.57
N THR A 69 -11.19 8.67 20.74
CA THR A 69 -9.83 8.63 20.17
C THR A 69 -9.89 8.43 18.66
N VAL A 70 -9.06 9.16 17.91
CA VAL A 70 -8.98 9.09 16.45
C VAL A 70 -7.56 8.71 16.03
N LEU A 71 -7.46 7.81 15.06
CA LEU A 71 -6.21 7.40 14.42
C LEU A 71 -6.03 8.09 13.07
N PHE A 72 -4.86 8.65 12.84
CA PHE A 72 -4.38 9.05 11.52
C PHE A 72 -3.17 8.20 11.13
N SER A 73 -3.10 7.77 9.87
CA SER A 73 -1.98 6.98 9.38
C SER A 73 -1.53 7.40 7.99
N ALA A 74 -0.23 7.31 7.76
CA ALA A 74 0.45 7.48 6.48
C ALA A 74 1.70 6.57 6.48
N HIS A 75 2.27 6.28 5.30
CA HIS A 75 3.49 5.48 5.28
C HIS A 75 4.76 6.29 5.03
N MET A 76 5.89 5.79 5.52
CA MET A 76 7.18 6.47 5.43
C MET A 76 8.01 6.01 4.24
N ASP A 77 7.79 4.80 3.77
CA ASP A 77 8.53 4.24 2.65
C ASP A 77 8.00 4.74 1.29
N ARG A 78 8.67 4.37 0.27
CA ARG A 78 8.31 4.61 -1.12
C ARG A 78 8.88 3.51 -2.00
N VAL A 79 8.32 3.33 -3.19
CA VAL A 79 8.88 2.41 -4.17
C VAL A 79 10.32 2.76 -4.51
N LYS A 80 11.15 1.73 -4.75
CA LYS A 80 12.56 1.94 -5.07
C LYS A 80 12.70 2.70 -6.40
N ASN A 81 13.47 3.77 -6.36
CA ASN A 81 13.79 4.57 -7.54
C ASN A 81 15.33 4.66 -7.75
N PRO A 82 15.79 4.88 -8.98
CA PRO A 82 17.22 4.77 -9.30
C PRO A 82 18.09 5.95 -8.84
N GLY A 83 17.52 7.03 -8.30
CA GLY A 83 18.29 8.23 -8.04
C GLY A 83 17.72 9.16 -6.97
N LYS A 84 18.39 10.29 -6.79
CA LYS A 84 17.94 11.37 -5.91
C LYS A 84 16.75 12.08 -6.54
N ILE A 85 15.66 12.23 -5.79
CA ILE A 85 14.49 12.98 -6.25
C ILE A 85 14.82 14.48 -6.31
N THR A 86 14.57 15.06 -7.48
CA THR A 86 14.69 16.50 -7.74
C THR A 86 13.30 17.07 -8.01
N PRO A 87 12.60 17.59 -6.96
CA PRO A 87 11.27 18.16 -7.14
C PRO A 87 11.35 19.47 -7.92
N VAL A 88 10.40 19.66 -8.84
CA VAL A 88 10.25 20.84 -9.68
C VAL A 88 8.88 21.45 -9.42
N ILE A 89 8.83 22.74 -9.13
CA ILE A 89 7.60 23.52 -9.03
C ILE A 89 7.27 24.04 -10.41
N ASP A 90 6.12 23.64 -10.94
CA ASP A 90 5.54 24.14 -12.17
C ASP A 90 4.52 25.21 -11.80
N GLU A 91 4.98 26.46 -11.72
CA GLU A 91 4.16 27.59 -11.27
C GLU A 91 2.99 27.89 -12.23
N GLU A 92 3.17 27.65 -13.53
CA GLU A 92 2.15 27.88 -14.54
C GLU A 92 0.93 26.97 -14.33
N ASN A 93 1.19 25.70 -13.96
CA ASN A 93 0.14 24.70 -13.75
C ASN A 93 -0.19 24.50 -12.25
N GLY A 94 0.51 25.15 -11.34
CA GLY A 94 0.33 24.97 -9.90
C GLY A 94 0.66 23.59 -9.39
N LEU A 95 1.63 22.90 -10.01
CA LEU A 95 2.01 21.52 -9.74
C LEU A 95 3.37 21.39 -9.10
N ILE A 96 3.55 20.35 -8.30
CA ILE A 96 4.87 19.82 -7.95
C ILE A 96 5.01 18.47 -8.66
N LYS A 97 6.14 18.26 -9.34
CA LYS A 97 6.50 17.04 -10.07
C LYS A 97 7.99 16.72 -9.89
N SER A 98 8.44 15.53 -10.25
CA SER A 98 9.88 15.29 -10.36
C SER A 98 10.43 15.92 -11.65
N ASP A 99 11.75 15.89 -11.81
CA ASP A 99 12.42 16.28 -13.06
C ASP A 99 12.21 15.25 -14.21
N GLY A 100 11.44 14.21 -13.98
CA GLY A 100 11.13 13.14 -14.93
C GLY A 100 12.12 11.96 -14.91
N THR A 101 13.18 12.03 -14.12
CA THR A 101 14.17 10.94 -13.99
C THR A 101 13.79 9.93 -12.89
N THR A 102 12.98 10.37 -11.92
CA THR A 102 12.53 9.58 -10.78
C THR A 102 11.03 9.77 -10.53
N ILE A 103 10.47 9.00 -9.59
CA ILE A 103 9.17 9.34 -8.96
C ILE A 103 9.29 10.68 -8.23
N LEU A 104 8.14 11.28 -7.82
CA LEU A 104 8.12 12.43 -6.92
C LEU A 104 8.09 12.01 -5.44
N ALA A 105 7.53 10.83 -5.15
CA ALA A 105 7.21 10.35 -3.80
C ALA A 105 6.13 11.20 -3.10
N ALA A 106 5.16 11.74 -3.85
CA ALA A 106 3.96 12.32 -3.27
C ALA A 106 3.14 11.26 -2.52
N ASP A 107 3.22 10.04 -2.98
CA ASP A 107 2.87 8.78 -2.33
C ASP A 107 4.04 8.34 -1.42
N ASP A 108 4.06 8.45 -0.07
CA ASP A 108 2.98 9.08 0.72
C ASP A 108 3.51 10.26 1.56
N VAL A 109 4.49 11.01 1.03
CA VAL A 109 4.97 12.23 1.70
C VAL A 109 3.84 13.26 1.87
N SER A 110 2.84 13.24 0.98
CA SER A 110 1.68 14.13 1.11
C SER A 110 0.82 13.78 2.33
N GLY A 111 0.68 12.51 2.68
CA GLY A 111 0.01 12.05 3.88
C GLY A 111 0.76 12.46 5.15
N LEU A 112 2.08 12.22 5.19
CA LEU A 112 2.93 12.65 6.30
C LEU A 112 2.78 14.15 6.57
N CYS A 113 2.93 15.00 5.55
CA CYS A 113 2.80 16.45 5.67
C CYS A 113 1.38 16.87 6.07
N SER A 114 0.36 16.21 5.54
CA SER A 114 -1.04 16.52 5.86
C SER A 114 -1.36 16.25 7.33
N ILE A 115 -0.95 15.11 7.86
CA ILE A 115 -1.12 14.77 9.27
C ILE A 115 -0.37 15.76 10.17
N LEU A 116 0.92 16.00 9.91
CA LEU A 116 1.72 16.93 10.68
C LEU A 116 1.10 18.34 10.70
N ASN A 117 0.66 18.85 9.55
CA ASN A 117 0.03 20.16 9.46
C ASN A 117 -1.32 20.20 10.19
N GLY A 118 -2.16 19.19 10.03
CA GLY A 118 -3.45 19.08 10.68
C GLY A 118 -3.34 19.10 12.20
N VAL A 119 -2.43 18.31 12.79
CA VAL A 119 -2.24 18.24 14.25
C VAL A 119 -1.59 19.53 14.79
N ARG A 120 -0.69 20.19 14.06
CA ARG A 120 -0.15 21.54 14.45
C ARG A 120 -1.25 22.57 14.52
N ARG A 121 -2.14 22.58 13.52
CA ARG A 121 -3.29 23.51 13.47
C ARG A 121 -4.26 23.26 14.60
N LEU A 122 -4.58 21.98 14.87
CA LEU A 122 -5.45 21.61 15.98
C LEU A 122 -4.87 22.10 17.30
N LYS A 123 -3.60 21.80 17.59
CA LYS A 123 -2.92 22.27 18.81
C LYS A 123 -2.92 23.79 18.92
N SER A 124 -2.63 24.50 17.81
CA SER A 124 -2.60 25.97 17.80
C SER A 124 -3.99 26.59 17.97
N SER A 125 -5.05 25.86 17.61
CA SER A 125 -6.43 26.37 17.72
C SER A 125 -6.96 26.37 19.15
N GLY A 126 -6.37 25.58 20.06
CA GLY A 126 -6.85 25.38 21.43
C GLY A 126 -8.25 24.75 21.50
N LYS A 127 -8.76 24.19 20.43
CA LYS A 127 -10.08 23.54 20.43
C LYS A 127 -10.04 22.21 21.19
N PRO A 128 -11.11 21.84 21.90
CA PRO A 128 -11.21 20.55 22.55
C PRO A 128 -11.14 19.41 21.51
N HIS A 129 -10.43 18.34 21.87
CA HIS A 129 -10.27 17.14 21.05
C HIS A 129 -10.12 15.90 21.94
N GLY A 130 -10.44 14.73 21.44
CA GLY A 130 -10.11 13.45 22.07
C GLY A 130 -8.64 13.10 21.94
N ASP A 131 -8.25 11.97 22.49
CA ASP A 131 -6.89 11.45 22.24
C ASP A 131 -6.66 11.29 20.73
N ILE A 132 -5.45 11.60 20.28
CA ILE A 132 -5.05 11.42 18.88
C ILE A 132 -3.92 10.42 18.84
N GLU A 133 -4.10 9.39 18.02
CA GLU A 133 -3.08 8.43 17.67
C GLU A 133 -2.61 8.70 16.23
N VAL A 134 -1.31 8.71 16.01
CA VAL A 134 -0.70 8.78 14.68
C VAL A 134 0.18 7.57 14.50
N VAL A 135 0.01 6.86 13.39
CA VAL A 135 0.91 5.79 12.98
C VAL A 135 1.55 6.17 11.66
N PHE A 136 2.88 6.23 11.65
CA PHE A 136 3.66 6.30 10.43
C PHE A 136 4.32 4.94 10.21
N SER A 137 3.80 4.21 9.23
CA SER A 137 4.21 2.82 8.96
C SER A 137 5.44 2.74 8.06
N VAL A 138 6.11 1.59 8.11
CA VAL A 138 7.21 1.21 7.22
C VAL A 138 6.74 0.15 6.23
N CYS A 139 7.40 0.02 5.08
CA CYS A 139 7.20 -1.08 4.13
C CYS A 139 5.73 -1.27 3.69
N GLU A 140 4.95 -0.20 3.54
CA GLU A 140 3.60 -0.25 2.98
C GLU A 140 3.65 -0.77 1.54
N GLU A 141 4.55 -0.24 0.72
CA GLU A 141 4.77 -0.57 -0.69
C GLU A 141 5.20 -2.03 -0.93
N MET A 142 5.56 -2.72 0.14
CA MET A 142 5.83 -4.15 0.16
C MET A 142 4.60 -4.99 0.58
N ALA A 143 3.42 -4.60 0.15
CA ALA A 143 2.15 -5.22 0.48
C ALA A 143 1.75 -5.05 1.96
N VAL A 144 1.83 -3.82 2.45
CA VAL A 144 1.37 -3.36 3.77
C VAL A 144 1.95 -4.16 4.95
N ILE A 145 3.20 -4.66 4.79
CA ILE A 145 3.79 -5.57 5.78
C ILE A 145 4.13 -4.85 7.10
N GLY A 146 4.42 -3.54 7.07
CA GLY A 146 4.70 -2.77 8.27
C GLY A 146 3.50 -2.69 9.21
N ALA A 147 2.36 -2.25 8.71
CA ALA A 147 1.14 -2.17 9.50
C ALA A 147 0.63 -3.54 9.98
N LYS A 148 0.96 -4.61 9.27
CA LYS A 148 0.63 -5.98 9.70
C LYS A 148 1.27 -6.36 11.03
N GLU A 149 2.46 -5.87 11.31
CA GLU A 149 3.25 -6.20 12.51
C GLU A 149 2.93 -5.29 13.72
N LEU A 150 2.03 -4.31 13.57
CA LEU A 150 1.60 -3.43 14.66
C LEU A 150 0.98 -4.21 15.83
N ASN A 151 1.27 -3.78 17.04
CA ASN A 151 0.55 -4.24 18.23
C ASN A 151 -0.80 -3.49 18.36
N PHE A 152 -1.84 -3.99 17.69
CA PHE A 152 -3.16 -3.38 17.67
C PHE A 152 -3.82 -3.27 19.05
N SER A 153 -3.41 -4.09 20.03
CA SER A 153 -3.96 -4.01 21.40
C SER A 153 -3.58 -2.71 22.14
N GLU A 154 -2.57 -2.03 21.66
CA GLU A 154 -2.14 -0.74 22.19
C GLU A 154 -2.90 0.44 21.58
N LEU A 155 -3.51 0.29 20.41
CA LEU A 155 -4.31 1.31 19.76
C LEU A 155 -5.70 1.37 20.39
N LYS A 156 -6.18 2.58 20.66
CA LYS A 156 -7.47 2.86 21.33
C LYS A 156 -8.43 3.62 20.45
N ALA A 157 -8.04 3.90 19.22
CA ALA A 157 -8.84 4.68 18.29
C ALA A 157 -10.18 4.01 18.01
N LYS A 158 -11.25 4.82 18.04
CA LYS A 158 -12.60 4.43 17.64
C LYS A 158 -12.78 4.50 16.13
N PHE A 159 -12.03 5.36 15.47
CA PHE A 159 -12.04 5.60 14.01
C PHE A 159 -10.62 5.75 13.49
N GLY A 160 -10.39 5.30 12.26
CA GLY A 160 -9.12 5.45 11.56
C GLY A 160 -9.26 6.19 10.23
N TYR A 161 -8.26 6.98 9.91
CA TYR A 161 -8.12 7.68 8.63
C TYR A 161 -6.71 7.49 8.11
N VAL A 162 -6.60 6.72 7.02
CA VAL A 162 -5.33 6.55 6.30
C VAL A 162 -5.27 7.63 5.21
N LEU A 163 -4.24 8.43 5.22
CA LEU A 163 -4.01 9.47 4.25
C LEU A 163 -3.03 8.95 3.19
N ASP A 164 -3.54 8.13 2.29
CA ASP A 164 -2.73 7.37 1.32
C ASP A 164 -3.59 6.94 0.12
N CYS A 165 -4.17 7.91 -0.59
CA CYS A 165 -4.91 7.58 -1.80
C CYS A 165 -4.67 8.62 -2.90
N PRO A 166 -4.34 8.19 -4.13
CA PRO A 166 -4.28 9.08 -5.28
C PRO A 166 -5.66 9.64 -5.63
N GLY A 167 -5.65 10.74 -6.37
CA GLY A 167 -6.85 11.40 -6.86
C GLY A 167 -7.31 12.54 -5.96
N ARG A 168 -8.36 13.24 -6.39
CA ARG A 168 -8.75 14.53 -5.82
C ARG A 168 -9.12 14.45 -4.33
N ILE A 169 -8.92 15.54 -3.62
CA ILE A 169 -9.43 15.74 -2.27
C ILE A 169 -10.96 15.57 -2.27
N GLY A 170 -11.49 14.91 -1.23
CA GLY A 170 -12.89 14.52 -1.13
C GLY A 170 -13.16 13.06 -1.48
N ARG A 171 -12.20 12.35 -2.09
CA ARG A 171 -12.28 10.90 -2.30
C ARG A 171 -12.16 10.15 -0.98
N ILE A 172 -13.13 9.27 -0.71
CA ILE A 172 -13.18 8.41 0.47
C ILE A 172 -13.22 6.96 0.00
N VAL A 173 -12.11 6.25 0.14
CA VAL A 173 -12.04 4.81 -0.16
C VAL A 173 -12.56 4.05 1.04
N LYS A 174 -13.77 3.52 0.92
CA LYS A 174 -14.47 2.79 1.98
C LYS A 174 -14.35 1.28 1.89
N GLN A 175 -13.80 0.77 0.79
CA GLN A 175 -13.62 -0.66 0.54
C GLN A 175 -12.32 -0.89 -0.23
N ALA A 176 -11.52 -1.86 0.20
CA ALA A 176 -10.33 -2.33 -0.50
C ALA A 176 -10.32 -3.86 -0.59
N PRO A 177 -9.64 -4.46 -1.57
CA PRO A 177 -9.66 -5.91 -1.78
C PRO A 177 -8.79 -6.68 -0.79
N THR A 178 -9.06 -7.97 -0.64
CA THR A 178 -8.07 -8.98 -0.25
C THR A 178 -7.04 -9.12 -1.37
N LYS A 179 -5.77 -9.28 -1.02
CA LYS A 179 -4.70 -9.61 -1.98
C LYS A 179 -4.05 -10.94 -1.64
N CYS A 180 -4.01 -11.84 -2.61
CA CYS A 180 -3.29 -13.09 -2.52
C CYS A 180 -2.11 -13.09 -3.50
N LYS A 181 -0.92 -13.47 -3.02
CA LYS A 181 0.23 -13.81 -3.87
C LYS A 181 0.14 -15.28 -4.24
N ILE A 182 0.31 -15.57 -5.52
CA ILE A 182 0.32 -16.93 -6.08
C ILE A 182 1.75 -17.21 -6.57
N THR A 183 2.35 -18.28 -6.06
CA THR A 183 3.66 -18.75 -6.52
C THR A 183 3.52 -20.19 -6.94
N VAL A 184 3.89 -20.50 -8.17
CA VAL A 184 3.77 -21.83 -8.72
C VAL A 184 5.13 -22.31 -9.20
N LYS A 185 5.53 -23.51 -8.77
CA LYS A 185 6.77 -24.15 -9.17
C LYS A 185 6.44 -25.38 -10.01
N VAL A 186 6.78 -25.31 -11.29
CA VAL A 186 6.56 -26.40 -12.26
C VAL A 186 7.86 -27.17 -12.43
N LYS A 187 7.82 -28.48 -12.18
CA LYS A 187 8.95 -29.38 -12.41
C LYS A 187 8.92 -29.95 -13.81
N GLY A 188 10.06 -30.14 -14.40
CA GLY A 188 10.30 -30.86 -15.64
C GLY A 188 11.36 -31.92 -15.45
N ILE A 189 11.90 -32.41 -16.57
CA ILE A 189 13.01 -33.38 -16.59
C ILE A 189 14.08 -32.86 -17.51
N LYS A 190 15.28 -32.66 -17.01
CA LYS A 190 16.45 -32.18 -17.75
C LYS A 190 16.92 -33.22 -18.75
N ALA A 191 17.23 -32.79 -19.96
CA ALA A 191 17.83 -33.63 -21.00
C ALA A 191 18.65 -32.77 -21.98
N HIS A 192 19.52 -33.40 -22.77
CA HIS A 192 20.22 -32.71 -23.85
C HIS A 192 19.27 -32.54 -25.03
N ALA A 193 18.96 -31.29 -25.39
CA ALA A 193 17.91 -30.96 -26.37
C ALA A 193 18.14 -31.51 -27.79
N GLY A 194 19.41 -31.77 -28.17
CA GLY A 194 19.75 -32.32 -29.48
C GLY A 194 19.99 -33.82 -29.49
N ASN A 195 20.44 -34.42 -28.36
CA ASN A 195 20.84 -35.83 -28.36
C ASN A 195 19.72 -36.74 -27.84
N GLU A 196 19.02 -36.33 -26.79
CA GLU A 196 18.04 -37.18 -26.07
C GLU A 196 16.83 -36.37 -25.61
N PRO A 197 16.22 -35.54 -26.47
CA PRO A 197 15.09 -34.67 -26.07
C PRO A 197 13.89 -35.47 -25.53
N GLU A 198 13.72 -36.73 -25.99
CA GLU A 198 12.65 -37.62 -25.57
C GLU A 198 12.76 -38.08 -24.09
N LYS A 199 13.95 -37.98 -23.49
CA LYS A 199 14.17 -38.24 -22.06
C LYS A 199 13.81 -37.04 -21.16
N GLY A 200 13.56 -35.87 -21.77
CA GLY A 200 13.25 -34.65 -21.09
C GLY A 200 11.74 -34.39 -21.00
N LEU A 201 11.36 -33.58 -19.99
CA LEU A 201 10.06 -32.94 -19.91
C LEU A 201 10.26 -31.42 -19.75
N ASN A 202 9.83 -30.66 -20.75
CA ASN A 202 10.05 -29.21 -20.75
C ASN A 202 9.05 -28.49 -19.84
N ALA A 203 9.53 -28.00 -18.69
CA ALA A 203 8.72 -27.26 -17.70
C ALA A 203 8.10 -25.98 -18.29
N ILE A 204 8.74 -25.31 -19.26
CA ILE A 204 8.16 -24.13 -19.95
C ILE A 204 6.90 -24.52 -20.69
N LYS A 205 6.89 -25.66 -21.41
CA LYS A 205 5.70 -26.13 -22.12
C LYS A 205 4.56 -26.50 -21.18
N VAL A 206 4.89 -27.15 -20.04
CA VAL A 206 3.91 -27.49 -19.00
C VAL A 206 3.32 -26.22 -18.40
N ALA A 207 4.15 -25.25 -18.02
CA ALA A 207 3.72 -23.96 -17.49
C ALA A 207 2.82 -23.20 -18.49
N ALA A 208 3.25 -23.11 -19.75
CA ALA A 208 2.48 -22.44 -20.82
C ALA A 208 1.11 -23.09 -21.04
N PHE A 209 1.02 -24.44 -20.94
CA PHE A 209 -0.27 -25.16 -21.06
C PHE A 209 -1.23 -24.76 -19.94
N ALA A 210 -0.75 -24.71 -18.68
CA ALA A 210 -1.57 -24.28 -17.55
C ALA A 210 -2.03 -22.84 -17.69
N LEU A 211 -1.10 -21.92 -18.00
CA LEU A 211 -1.40 -20.49 -18.14
C LEU A 211 -2.37 -20.20 -19.28
N ALA A 212 -2.26 -20.92 -20.42
CA ALA A 212 -3.19 -20.77 -21.54
C ALA A 212 -4.64 -21.16 -21.21
N SER A 213 -4.83 -21.96 -20.16
CA SER A 213 -6.14 -22.39 -19.66
C SER A 213 -6.63 -21.56 -18.47
N MET A 214 -5.77 -20.66 -17.94
CA MET A 214 -6.04 -19.90 -16.74
C MET A 214 -6.89 -18.67 -17.04
N PRO A 215 -8.04 -18.47 -16.36
CA PRO A 215 -8.74 -17.20 -16.39
C PRO A 215 -7.86 -16.10 -15.76
N GLU A 216 -7.69 -14.98 -16.47
CA GLU A 216 -6.83 -13.87 -16.06
C GLU A 216 -7.50 -12.52 -16.35
N GLY A 217 -7.01 -11.45 -15.73
CA GLY A 217 -7.53 -10.10 -15.86
C GLY A 217 -8.72 -9.88 -14.94
N ARG A 218 -9.83 -9.42 -15.46
CA ARG A 218 -11.08 -9.23 -14.67
C ARG A 218 -11.91 -10.51 -14.71
N ILE A 219 -11.86 -11.23 -13.60
CA ILE A 219 -12.57 -12.50 -13.43
C ILE A 219 -14.07 -12.25 -13.19
N SER A 220 -14.40 -11.29 -12.33
CA SER A 220 -15.76 -10.85 -12.03
C SER A 220 -15.77 -9.35 -11.71
N ALA A 221 -16.92 -8.81 -11.30
CA ALA A 221 -17.02 -7.46 -10.79
C ALA A 221 -16.15 -7.24 -9.54
N ASN A 222 -15.92 -8.28 -8.76
CA ASN A 222 -15.24 -8.24 -7.47
C ASN A 222 -13.83 -8.86 -7.50
N VAL A 223 -13.47 -9.64 -8.52
CA VAL A 223 -12.20 -10.40 -8.56
C VAL A 223 -11.37 -10.05 -9.79
N THR A 224 -10.07 -9.82 -9.56
CA THR A 224 -9.05 -9.66 -10.60
C THR A 224 -7.86 -10.58 -10.34
N SER A 225 -7.16 -11.01 -11.40
CA SER A 225 -5.94 -11.80 -11.30
C SER A 225 -4.94 -11.44 -12.40
N ASN A 226 -3.66 -11.65 -12.10
CA ASN A 226 -2.57 -11.46 -13.04
C ASN A 226 -1.40 -12.41 -12.73
N PHE A 227 -0.88 -13.10 -13.74
CA PHE A 227 0.35 -13.87 -13.68
C PHE A 227 1.47 -13.11 -14.40
N GLY A 228 2.03 -12.12 -13.69
CA GLY A 228 2.93 -11.12 -14.27
C GLY A 228 4.39 -11.54 -14.42
N MET A 229 4.81 -12.67 -13.82
CA MET A 229 6.21 -13.09 -13.86
C MET A 229 6.33 -14.59 -14.12
N ILE A 230 7.28 -14.96 -15.01
CA ILE A 230 7.68 -16.34 -15.27
C ILE A 230 9.20 -16.40 -15.43
N GLN A 231 9.83 -17.35 -14.75
CA GLN A 231 11.28 -17.54 -14.77
C GLN A 231 11.62 -19.01 -14.89
N GLY A 232 12.58 -19.37 -15.74
CA GLY A 232 13.03 -20.76 -15.89
C GLY A 232 14.00 -20.96 -17.05
N GLY A 233 14.61 -22.14 -17.07
CA GLY A 233 15.58 -22.52 -18.08
C GLY A 233 17.02 -22.06 -17.79
N SER A 234 18.00 -22.80 -18.34
CA SER A 234 19.44 -22.54 -18.14
C SER A 234 20.23 -22.43 -19.47
N GLY A 235 19.63 -22.79 -20.60
CA GLY A 235 20.27 -22.71 -21.90
C GLY A 235 19.41 -23.33 -23.02
N THR A 236 19.65 -22.93 -24.25
CA THR A 236 18.88 -23.37 -25.43
C THR A 236 19.11 -24.83 -25.82
N ASN A 237 20.24 -25.42 -25.41
CA ASN A 237 20.60 -26.82 -25.66
C ASN A 237 20.20 -27.77 -24.52
N VAL A 238 19.44 -27.27 -23.54
CA VAL A 238 18.99 -28.04 -22.36
C VAL A 238 17.46 -27.96 -22.26
N VAL A 239 16.80 -29.10 -22.13
CA VAL A 239 15.35 -29.15 -21.82
C VAL A 239 15.14 -28.55 -20.43
N CYS A 240 14.25 -27.54 -20.32
CA CYS A 240 14.02 -26.83 -19.07
C CYS A 240 13.38 -27.73 -18.04
N ASP A 241 14.03 -27.84 -16.87
CA ASP A 241 13.65 -28.73 -15.79
C ASP A 241 12.92 -28.04 -14.63
N GLU A 242 12.81 -26.71 -14.64
CA GLU A 242 12.05 -25.97 -13.64
C GLU A 242 11.59 -24.61 -14.19
N VAL A 243 10.37 -24.24 -13.84
CA VAL A 243 9.80 -22.90 -14.06
C VAL A 243 9.11 -22.44 -12.79
N VAL A 244 9.34 -21.18 -12.42
CA VAL A 244 8.62 -20.48 -11.35
C VAL A 244 7.73 -19.41 -11.96
N ILE A 245 6.45 -19.45 -11.64
CA ILE A 245 5.45 -18.45 -12.04
C ILE A 245 5.05 -17.68 -10.78
N THR A 246 4.96 -16.37 -10.88
CA THR A 246 4.45 -15.52 -9.80
C THR A 246 3.31 -14.67 -10.33
N GLY A 247 2.20 -14.71 -9.60
CA GLY A 247 1.00 -13.93 -9.89
C GLY A 247 0.37 -13.39 -8.62
N GLU A 248 -0.74 -12.68 -8.80
CA GLU A 248 -1.59 -12.20 -7.73
C GLU A 248 -3.07 -12.38 -8.09
N ALA A 249 -3.90 -12.47 -7.06
CA ALA A 249 -5.35 -12.33 -7.18
C ALA A 249 -5.84 -11.34 -6.13
N ARG A 250 -6.83 -10.53 -6.49
CA ARG A 250 -7.46 -9.56 -5.60
C ARG A 250 -8.96 -9.74 -5.64
N GLY A 251 -9.61 -9.65 -4.47
CA GLY A 251 -11.06 -9.76 -4.35
C GLY A 251 -11.63 -8.81 -3.31
N THR A 252 -12.70 -8.08 -3.66
CA THR A 252 -13.52 -7.32 -2.71
C THR A 252 -14.63 -8.18 -2.09
N ASP A 253 -14.75 -9.42 -2.55
CA ASP A 253 -15.59 -10.49 -2.02
C ASP A 253 -14.71 -11.72 -1.83
N ASP A 254 -14.57 -12.16 -0.56
CA ASP A 254 -13.67 -13.26 -0.20
C ASP A 254 -14.20 -14.62 -0.68
N GLU A 255 -15.53 -14.82 -0.82
CA GLU A 255 -16.12 -16.05 -1.31
C GLU A 255 -15.86 -16.22 -2.81
N GLU A 256 -16.10 -15.16 -3.60
CA GLU A 256 -15.78 -15.15 -5.04
C GLU A 256 -14.27 -15.34 -5.28
N LEU A 257 -13.43 -14.71 -4.46
CA LEU A 257 -11.98 -14.86 -4.53
C LEU A 257 -11.56 -16.32 -4.28
N GLU A 258 -12.11 -16.96 -3.25
CA GLU A 258 -11.76 -18.35 -2.93
C GLU A 258 -12.23 -19.32 -4.03
N VAL A 259 -13.39 -19.08 -4.65
CA VAL A 259 -13.84 -19.85 -5.84
C VAL A 259 -12.79 -19.77 -6.95
N TYR A 260 -12.29 -18.57 -7.25
CA TYR A 260 -11.24 -18.37 -8.26
C TYR A 260 -9.91 -19.05 -7.86
N LEU A 261 -9.48 -18.90 -6.60
CA LEU A 261 -8.25 -19.54 -6.12
C LEU A 261 -8.33 -21.08 -6.18
N ASN A 262 -9.50 -21.65 -5.95
CA ASN A 262 -9.73 -23.08 -6.13
C ASN A 262 -9.65 -23.50 -7.60
N GLU A 263 -10.15 -22.69 -8.51
CA GLU A 263 -9.99 -22.92 -9.96
C GLU A 263 -8.52 -22.88 -10.38
N VAL A 264 -7.73 -21.93 -9.84
CA VAL A 264 -6.26 -21.89 -10.05
C VAL A 264 -5.62 -23.20 -9.61
N ARG A 265 -5.93 -23.68 -8.39
CA ARG A 265 -5.40 -24.97 -7.87
C ARG A 265 -5.79 -26.14 -8.78
N ARG A 266 -7.05 -26.21 -9.20
CA ARG A 266 -7.59 -27.28 -10.07
C ARG A 266 -6.85 -27.34 -11.41
N ILE A 267 -6.65 -26.19 -12.08
CA ILE A 267 -5.95 -26.14 -13.37
C ILE A 267 -4.52 -26.66 -13.26
N PHE A 268 -3.78 -26.26 -12.24
CA PHE A 268 -2.42 -26.74 -12.02
C PHE A 268 -2.38 -28.22 -11.63
N GLU A 269 -3.33 -28.72 -10.84
CA GLU A 269 -3.44 -30.13 -10.48
C GLU A 269 -3.74 -30.99 -11.71
N GLU A 270 -4.70 -30.59 -12.56
CA GLU A 270 -5.01 -31.30 -13.81
C GLU A 270 -3.83 -31.30 -14.78
N THR A 271 -3.11 -30.17 -14.87
CA THR A 271 -1.90 -30.07 -15.68
C THR A 271 -0.80 -30.99 -15.14
N SER A 272 -0.61 -31.06 -13.82
CA SER A 272 0.32 -31.99 -13.16
C SER A 272 0.02 -33.45 -13.54
N LYS A 273 -1.24 -33.86 -13.44
CA LYS A 273 -1.68 -35.20 -13.84
C LYS A 273 -1.47 -35.47 -15.33
N ARG A 274 -1.82 -34.52 -16.19
CA ARG A 274 -1.69 -34.63 -17.65
C ARG A 274 -0.27 -34.88 -18.11
N PHE A 275 0.70 -34.14 -17.51
CA PHE A 275 2.10 -34.22 -17.90
C PHE A 275 2.92 -35.17 -17.02
N ASN A 276 2.29 -35.86 -16.07
CA ASN A 276 2.90 -36.77 -15.09
C ASN A 276 4.13 -36.10 -14.42
N THR A 277 3.91 -34.90 -13.87
CA THR A 277 4.96 -34.11 -13.21
C THR A 277 4.46 -33.48 -11.91
N THR A 278 5.33 -32.88 -11.14
CA THR A 278 4.98 -32.16 -9.91
C THR A 278 4.83 -30.68 -10.21
N ILE A 279 3.71 -30.12 -9.75
CA ILE A 279 3.44 -28.67 -9.75
C ILE A 279 3.07 -28.27 -8.33
N ASP A 280 3.90 -27.45 -7.69
CA ASP A 280 3.67 -26.93 -6.35
C ASP A 280 3.01 -25.56 -6.44
N VAL A 281 1.81 -25.42 -5.88
CA VAL A 281 1.04 -24.15 -5.85
C VAL A 281 1.02 -23.63 -4.42
N CYS A 282 1.63 -22.47 -4.20
CA CYS A 282 1.62 -21.76 -2.93
C CYS A 282 0.82 -20.46 -3.08
N ILE A 283 -0.28 -20.35 -2.35
CA ILE A 283 -1.11 -19.13 -2.28
C ILE A 283 -1.01 -18.56 -0.88
N LYS A 284 -0.58 -17.28 -0.79
CA LYS A 284 -0.42 -16.58 0.49
C LYS A 284 -1.26 -15.31 0.47
N THR A 285 -2.23 -15.22 1.39
CA THR A 285 -2.96 -13.97 1.63
C THR A 285 -2.01 -12.96 2.28
N LEU A 286 -1.90 -11.77 1.68
CA LEU A 286 -1.04 -10.69 2.14
C LEU A 286 -1.82 -9.77 3.08
N TYR A 287 -3.03 -9.39 2.70
CA TYR A 287 -3.99 -8.65 3.52
C TYR A 287 -5.42 -9.00 3.12
N HIS A 288 -6.38 -8.71 4.00
CA HIS A 288 -7.80 -9.00 3.80
C HIS A 288 -8.59 -7.78 3.37
N THR A 289 -9.72 -8.00 2.71
CA THR A 289 -10.67 -6.95 2.34
C THR A 289 -11.26 -6.25 3.57
N PHE A 290 -11.67 -5.01 3.36
CA PHE A 290 -12.57 -4.32 4.28
C PHE A 290 -13.69 -3.61 3.50
N ASN A 291 -14.80 -3.34 4.19
CA ASN A 291 -15.89 -2.55 3.65
C ASN A 291 -16.56 -1.78 4.80
N VAL A 292 -16.33 -0.46 4.83
CA VAL A 292 -16.93 0.46 5.81
C VAL A 292 -18.23 1.01 5.21
N SER A 293 -19.33 0.96 5.98
CA SER A 293 -20.61 1.50 5.50
C SER A 293 -20.52 2.99 5.22
N GLU A 294 -21.20 3.45 4.17
CA GLU A 294 -21.30 4.89 3.87
C GLU A 294 -22.05 5.71 4.92
N ASP A 295 -22.90 5.04 5.69
CA ASP A 295 -23.68 5.63 6.79
C ASP A 295 -22.98 5.46 8.13
N SER A 296 -21.73 5.00 8.14
CA SER A 296 -20.94 4.84 9.38
C SER A 296 -20.49 6.19 9.92
N GLU A 297 -20.36 6.26 11.25
CA GLU A 297 -19.82 7.45 11.93
C GLU A 297 -18.45 7.86 11.37
N THR A 298 -17.59 6.88 11.00
CA THR A 298 -16.28 7.13 10.37
C THR A 298 -16.40 7.94 9.08
N VAL A 299 -17.33 7.57 8.20
CA VAL A 299 -17.56 8.26 6.91
C VAL A 299 -18.24 9.61 7.11
N GLU A 300 -19.24 9.69 8.00
CA GLU A 300 -19.95 10.94 8.27
C GLU A 300 -19.06 12.03 8.87
N ILE A 301 -18.10 11.67 9.73
CA ILE A 301 -17.10 12.61 10.27
C ILE A 301 -16.29 13.23 9.12
N VAL A 302 -15.79 12.41 8.18
CA VAL A 302 -15.02 12.90 7.02
C VAL A 302 -15.88 13.78 6.12
N LYS A 303 -17.10 13.35 5.76
CA LYS A 303 -18.01 14.15 4.93
C LYS A 303 -18.31 15.50 5.58
N SER A 304 -18.51 15.51 6.91
CA SER A 304 -18.73 16.73 7.68
C SER A 304 -17.50 17.65 7.68
N ALA A 305 -16.29 17.08 7.83
CA ALA A 305 -15.04 17.84 7.78
C ALA A 305 -14.80 18.46 6.40
N LEU A 306 -14.97 17.69 5.33
CA LEU A 306 -14.87 18.14 3.94
C LEU A 306 -15.86 19.26 3.62
N LYS A 307 -17.12 19.11 4.05
CA LYS A 307 -18.17 20.13 3.86
C LYS A 307 -17.80 21.48 4.49
N LYS A 308 -17.10 21.49 5.65
CA LYS A 308 -16.60 22.74 6.27
C LYS A 308 -15.52 23.44 5.45
N GLN A 309 -14.94 22.76 4.47
CA GLN A 309 -13.94 23.27 3.53
C GLN A 309 -14.54 23.51 2.13
N ASP A 310 -15.87 23.47 1.99
CA ASP A 310 -16.59 23.55 0.71
C ASP A 310 -16.17 22.46 -0.30
N ILE A 311 -15.81 21.27 0.22
CA ILE A 311 -15.39 20.10 -0.57
C ILE A 311 -16.50 19.05 -0.49
N GLU A 312 -16.93 18.55 -1.64
CA GLU A 312 -17.85 17.41 -1.73
C GLU A 312 -17.09 16.09 -1.49
N GLY A 313 -17.49 15.36 -0.43
CA GLY A 313 -16.99 14.03 -0.14
C GLY A 313 -17.77 12.95 -0.91
N PHE A 314 -17.07 12.02 -1.56
CA PHE A 314 -17.68 10.89 -2.27
C PHE A 314 -17.00 9.57 -1.94
N CYS A 315 -17.82 8.54 -1.71
CA CYS A 315 -17.34 7.20 -1.40
C CYS A 315 -17.01 6.42 -2.66
N GLN A 316 -15.95 5.59 -2.59
CA GLN A 316 -15.51 4.77 -3.70
C GLN A 316 -14.90 3.44 -3.21
N LYS A 317 -14.94 2.41 -4.08
CA LYS A 317 -14.14 1.20 -3.92
C LYS A 317 -12.70 1.46 -4.39
N GLY A 318 -11.71 0.97 -3.64
CA GLY A 318 -10.31 0.96 -4.03
C GLY A 318 -9.94 -0.31 -4.80
N GLY A 319 -8.96 -0.21 -5.69
CA GLY A 319 -8.37 -1.36 -6.40
C GLY A 319 -7.09 -1.90 -5.74
N GLY A 320 -6.50 -1.13 -4.82
CA GLY A 320 -5.32 -1.48 -4.03
C GLY A 320 -5.64 -1.68 -2.56
N GLY A 321 -4.67 -2.21 -1.81
CA GLY A 321 -4.70 -2.21 -0.36
C GLY A 321 -3.97 -0.99 0.19
N SER A 322 -4.09 -0.78 1.48
CA SER A 322 -3.37 0.19 2.29
C SER A 322 -3.31 -0.33 3.74
N ASP A 323 -2.65 0.38 4.62
CA ASP A 323 -2.66 0.08 6.06
C ASP A 323 -4.07 -0.03 6.64
N GLY A 324 -5.04 0.63 6.04
CA GLY A 324 -6.45 0.55 6.38
C GLY A 324 -7.02 -0.87 6.38
N ASN A 325 -6.45 -1.80 5.58
CA ASN A 325 -6.84 -3.20 5.57
C ASN A 325 -6.56 -3.85 6.94
N HIS A 326 -5.41 -3.56 7.55
CA HIS A 326 -5.05 -4.11 8.86
C HIS A 326 -5.83 -3.45 10.00
N TYR A 327 -6.02 -2.12 9.97
CA TYR A 327 -6.83 -1.42 10.98
C TYR A 327 -8.25 -1.98 11.03
N ASN A 328 -8.91 -2.09 9.88
CA ASN A 328 -10.26 -2.68 9.78
C ASN A 328 -10.29 -4.13 10.26
N ARG A 329 -9.29 -4.94 9.90
CA ARG A 329 -9.20 -6.34 10.34
C ARG A 329 -9.13 -6.49 11.86
N HIS A 330 -8.56 -5.50 12.56
CA HIS A 330 -8.42 -5.48 14.00
C HIS A 330 -9.48 -4.62 14.71
N GLY A 331 -10.57 -4.28 14.02
CA GLY A 331 -11.74 -3.66 14.63
C GLY A 331 -11.70 -2.14 14.78
N ILE A 332 -10.77 -1.46 14.09
CA ILE A 332 -10.75 0.00 13.98
C ILE A 332 -11.34 0.38 12.62
N PRO A 333 -12.63 0.80 12.53
CA PRO A 333 -13.25 1.22 11.28
C PRO A 333 -12.46 2.35 10.63
N THR A 334 -11.87 2.08 9.48
CA THR A 334 -10.89 2.96 8.83
C THR A 334 -11.22 3.14 7.36
N VAL A 335 -11.18 4.38 6.88
CA VAL A 335 -11.28 4.74 5.46
C VAL A 335 -9.98 5.38 4.98
N VAL A 336 -9.74 5.32 3.65
CA VAL A 336 -8.55 5.91 3.04
C VAL A 336 -8.95 7.16 2.27
N LEU A 337 -8.19 8.24 2.43
CA LEU A 337 -8.53 9.57 1.94
C LEU A 337 -7.66 10.00 0.76
N GLY A 338 -8.30 10.60 -0.24
CA GLY A 338 -7.61 11.17 -1.40
C GLY A 338 -6.80 12.41 -1.07
N LEU A 339 -5.56 12.47 -1.56
CA LEU A 339 -4.58 13.51 -1.25
C LEU A 339 -4.23 14.45 -2.43
N GLY A 340 -4.81 14.21 -3.60
CA GLY A 340 -4.57 15.07 -4.78
C GLY A 340 -3.39 14.63 -5.65
N TYR A 341 -2.55 13.71 -5.23
CA TYR A 341 -1.49 13.21 -6.09
C TYR A 341 -2.01 12.27 -7.19
N SER A 342 -1.24 12.12 -8.24
CA SER A 342 -1.60 11.30 -9.39
C SER A 342 -0.36 10.72 -10.07
N LYS A 343 -0.58 9.66 -10.88
CA LYS A 343 0.48 8.96 -11.62
C LYS A 343 1.58 8.40 -10.72
N ASN A 344 1.22 8.06 -9.47
CA ASN A 344 2.15 7.47 -8.50
C ASN A 344 2.85 6.22 -9.07
N HIS A 345 4.00 5.87 -8.51
CA HIS A 345 4.89 4.78 -8.95
C HIS A 345 5.46 4.97 -10.37
N THR A 346 5.35 6.16 -10.94
CA THR A 346 5.94 6.50 -12.26
C THR A 346 6.75 7.79 -12.19
N ASN A 347 7.64 8.00 -13.16
CA ASN A 347 8.40 9.24 -13.29
C ASN A 347 7.53 10.47 -13.65
N ALA A 348 6.24 10.25 -13.93
CA ALA A 348 5.28 11.32 -14.20
C ALA A 348 4.45 11.71 -12.96
N GLU A 349 4.78 11.17 -11.78
CA GLU A 349 4.10 11.47 -10.54
C GLU A 349 4.07 12.96 -10.24
N GLN A 350 2.91 13.44 -9.78
CA GLN A 350 2.67 14.87 -9.56
C GLN A 350 1.59 15.11 -8.52
N ILE A 351 1.59 16.29 -7.90
CA ILE A 351 0.56 16.76 -6.98
C ILE A 351 0.27 18.24 -7.22
N LEU A 352 -1.01 18.64 -7.14
CA LEU A 352 -1.39 20.05 -7.14
C LEU A 352 -1.01 20.70 -5.80
N ILE A 353 -0.38 21.86 -5.86
CA ILE A 353 -0.01 22.65 -4.65
C ILE A 353 -1.25 22.99 -3.83
N GLU A 354 -2.35 23.28 -4.50
CA GLU A 354 -3.63 23.60 -3.85
C GLU A 354 -4.16 22.37 -3.08
N ASP A 355 -4.12 21.17 -3.68
CA ASP A 355 -4.59 19.94 -3.05
C ASP A 355 -3.70 19.55 -1.87
N LEU A 356 -2.37 19.65 -2.01
CA LEU A 356 -1.45 19.45 -0.90
C LEU A 356 -1.81 20.35 0.30
N LYS A 357 -2.04 21.64 0.06
CA LYS A 357 -2.44 22.59 1.11
C LYS A 357 -3.83 22.31 1.67
N LYS A 358 -4.77 21.80 0.88
CA LYS A 358 -6.13 21.44 1.33
C LYS A 358 -6.13 20.20 2.20
N ALA A 359 -5.33 19.19 1.87
CA ALA A 359 -5.25 17.94 2.62
C ALA A 359 -4.83 18.13 4.08
N GLY A 360 -4.02 19.15 4.39
CA GLY A 360 -3.58 19.49 5.75
C GLY A 360 -4.54 20.42 6.52
N LYS A 361 -5.72 20.72 6.00
CA LYS A 361 -6.72 21.59 6.63
C LYS A 361 -7.77 20.81 7.41
#